data_f4806f842f8b8a9b4585ea84f66936e1
#
_entry.id   f4806f842f8b8a9b4585ea84f66936e1
#
_cell.length_a   1.000
_cell.length_b   1.000
_cell.length_c   1.000
_cell.angle_alpha   90.00
_cell.angle_beta   90.00
_cell.angle_gamma   90.00
#
_symmetry.space_group_name_H-M   'P 1'
#
loop_
_entity.id
_entity.type
_entity.pdbx_description
1 polymer ?
#
loop_
_entity_poly.entity_id
_entity_poly.type
_entity_poly.pdbx_seq_one_letter_code
_entity_poly.pdbx_strand_id
1 'polypeptide(L)'
;MGKRKAKKKIDDDEEDKKSDISKEDKKKGKKKKNKKSKKDPEVKDVTPVVKVIDKKAIVDQYFPDRNQYHIYPDDENDFNGKFFSCTLNKSDLDNNNNKFYIIQLLENDSDNSLVLFTRWGRVGVPGQHEQKSVDSKSGPRLFMKKYRDKTKGGYQEIDIY
;
A
#
# COMPACT_ATOMS: atom_id res chain seq x y z
N MET A 1 -53.34 -0.45 0.77
CA MET A 1 -52.39 0.68 0.92
C MET A 1 -51.10 0.16 1.44
N GLY A 2 -50.13 -0.14 0.57
CA GLY A 2 -48.80 -0.70 0.91
C GLY A 2 -47.73 0.37 0.80
N LYS A 3 -47.09 0.70 1.89
CA LYS A 3 -45.96 1.65 1.92
C LYS A 3 -44.68 0.90 1.55
N ARG A 4 -44.15 1.19 0.36
CA ARG A 4 -42.82 0.75 -0.08
C ARG A 4 -41.73 1.58 0.65
N LYS A 5 -40.88 0.94 1.46
CA LYS A 5 -39.67 1.57 2.02
C LYS A 5 -38.57 1.55 0.97
N ALA A 6 -38.12 2.72 0.57
CA ALA A 6 -36.97 2.91 -0.31
C ALA A 6 -35.67 2.53 0.45
N LYS A 7 -34.86 1.68 -0.16
CA LYS A 7 -33.49 1.39 0.27
C LYS A 7 -32.58 2.53 -0.15
N LYS A 8 -32.00 3.21 0.83
CA LYS A 8 -30.99 4.24 0.64
C LYS A 8 -29.66 3.57 0.23
N LYS A 9 -29.22 3.78 -0.99
CA LYS A 9 -27.85 3.48 -1.45
C LYS A 9 -26.93 4.48 -0.76
N ILE A 10 -25.94 3.98 -0.06
CA ILE A 10 -24.83 4.78 0.43
C ILE A 10 -23.72 4.61 -0.59
N ASP A 11 -23.57 5.60 -1.43
CA ASP A 11 -22.42 5.75 -2.32
C ASP A 11 -21.33 6.44 -1.52
N ASP A 12 -20.30 5.68 -1.09
CA ASP A 12 -19.09 6.22 -0.49
C ASP A 12 -18.15 6.71 -1.59
N ASP A 13 -18.45 7.88 -2.13
CA ASP A 13 -17.51 8.70 -2.90
C ASP A 13 -16.97 9.78 -1.97
N GLU A 14 -15.86 9.50 -1.29
CA GLU A 14 -15.08 10.56 -0.65
C GLU A 14 -14.29 11.31 -1.72
N GLU A 15 -14.80 12.47 -2.08
CA GLU A 15 -14.11 13.48 -2.88
C GLU A 15 -12.87 14.04 -2.16
N ASP A 16 -11.75 14.00 -2.88
CA ASP A 16 -10.53 14.74 -2.55
C ASP A 16 -10.82 16.24 -2.45
N LYS A 17 -10.86 16.78 -1.25
CA LYS A 17 -10.91 18.24 -1.04
C LYS A 17 -9.56 18.85 -1.34
N LYS A 18 -9.51 19.61 -2.43
CA LYS A 18 -8.48 20.60 -2.76
C LYS A 18 -8.31 21.59 -1.61
N SER A 19 -7.08 21.81 -1.21
CA SER A 19 -6.67 23.07 -0.59
C SER A 19 -5.63 23.75 -1.45
N ASP A 20 -6.10 24.75 -2.22
CA ASP A 20 -5.30 25.82 -2.78
C ASP A 20 -4.80 26.72 -1.65
N ILE A 21 -3.51 26.98 -1.58
CA ILE A 21 -3.00 28.22 -1.00
C ILE A 21 -1.88 28.75 -1.91
N SER A 22 -2.18 29.91 -2.40
CA SER A 22 -1.50 30.81 -3.29
C SER A 22 -0.21 31.42 -2.72
N LYS A 23 0.74 31.60 -3.66
CA LYS A 23 1.47 32.84 -4.04
C LYS A 23 2.18 33.68 -2.99
N GLU A 24 3.37 33.98 -3.47
CA GLU A 24 4.25 35.15 -3.47
C GLU A 24 5.41 35.06 -2.47
N ASP A 25 6.68 35.36 -2.80
CA ASP A 25 7.23 36.49 -3.52
C ASP A 25 8.69 36.28 -3.92
N LYS A 26 9.07 37.02 -4.95
CA LYS A 26 10.42 37.21 -5.52
C LYS A 26 11.40 37.85 -4.53
N LYS A 27 12.66 37.38 -4.48
CA LYS A 27 13.81 38.33 -4.52
C LYS A 27 15.11 37.69 -5.01
N LYS A 28 15.72 38.43 -5.94
CA LYS A 28 17.04 38.22 -6.53
C LYS A 28 18.15 38.41 -5.49
N GLY A 29 19.17 37.56 -5.60
CA GLY A 29 20.45 37.80 -4.92
C GLY A 29 21.59 37.08 -5.66
N LYS A 30 22.32 37.76 -6.53
CA LYS A 30 23.62 37.32 -7.07
C LYS A 30 24.68 37.38 -5.98
N LYS A 31 25.54 36.34 -5.82
CA LYS A 31 27.00 36.46 -5.88
C LYS A 31 27.74 35.19 -5.48
N LYS A 32 28.59 34.78 -6.38
CA LYS A 32 30.03 34.50 -6.34
C LYS A 32 30.53 33.16 -5.83
N LYS A 33 31.23 32.53 -6.77
CA LYS A 33 32.22 31.45 -6.74
C LYS A 33 33.05 31.38 -5.45
N ASN A 34 33.21 30.16 -4.95
CA ASN A 34 34.51 29.71 -4.55
C ASN A 34 34.64 28.18 -4.75
N LYS A 35 35.60 27.82 -5.62
CA LYS A 35 36.11 26.47 -5.79
C LYS A 35 36.93 26.12 -4.54
N LYS A 36 36.55 24.99 -3.89
CA LYS A 36 37.51 24.26 -3.07
C LYS A 36 37.20 22.75 -3.20
N SER A 37 38.07 22.13 -3.94
CA SER A 37 38.17 20.66 -4.04
C SER A 37 38.36 20.06 -2.66
N LYS A 38 37.46 19.18 -2.25
CA LYS A 38 37.70 18.21 -1.18
C LYS A 38 37.30 16.83 -1.70
N LYS A 39 38.28 15.94 -1.58
CA LYS A 39 38.25 14.51 -1.83
C LYS A 39 36.96 13.89 -1.34
N ASP A 40 36.32 13.15 -2.21
CA ASP A 40 35.24 12.25 -1.90
C ASP A 40 35.75 11.11 -0.98
N PRO A 41 35.06 10.79 0.13
CA PRO A 41 35.26 9.52 0.77
C PRO A 41 34.56 8.46 -0.09
N GLU A 42 35.32 7.45 -0.43
CA GLU A 42 34.95 6.23 -1.10
C GLU A 42 33.67 5.65 -0.47
N VAL A 43 32.53 5.85 -1.15
CA VAL A 43 31.29 5.19 -0.80
C VAL A 43 31.49 3.70 -1.14
N LYS A 44 31.75 2.91 -0.12
CA LYS A 44 31.66 1.46 -0.23
C LYS A 44 30.23 1.13 -0.62
N ASP A 45 30.08 0.69 -1.84
CA ASP A 45 28.86 0.15 -2.41
C ASP A 45 28.45 -1.09 -1.62
N VAL A 46 27.69 -0.87 -0.55
CA VAL A 46 27.02 -1.95 0.18
C VAL A 46 25.74 -2.22 -0.58
N THR A 47 25.86 -2.91 -1.71
CA THR A 47 24.70 -3.57 -2.29
C THR A 47 24.12 -4.46 -1.21
N PRO A 48 22.87 -4.23 -0.75
CA PRO A 48 22.23 -5.17 0.14
C PRO A 48 22.10 -6.48 -0.63
N VAL A 49 22.88 -7.48 -0.23
CA VAL A 49 22.69 -8.85 -0.67
C VAL A 49 21.30 -9.24 -0.18
N VAL A 50 20.32 -9.08 -1.05
CA VAL A 50 18.98 -9.64 -0.85
C VAL A 50 19.20 -11.15 -0.86
N LYS A 51 19.40 -11.74 0.32
CA LYS A 51 19.23 -13.17 0.48
C LYS A 51 17.83 -13.47 0.00
N VAL A 52 17.71 -14.18 -1.09
CA VAL A 52 16.50 -14.84 -1.53
C VAL A 52 16.17 -15.87 -0.46
N ILE A 53 15.56 -15.41 0.62
CA ILE A 53 14.95 -16.25 1.62
C ILE A 53 13.67 -16.74 0.97
N ASP A 54 13.54 -18.05 0.84
CA ASP A 54 12.38 -18.78 0.35
C ASP A 54 11.09 -17.95 0.46
N LYS A 55 10.57 -17.59 -0.70
CA LYS A 55 9.25 -17.03 -1.05
C LYS A 55 8.23 -16.75 0.10
N LYS A 56 8.68 -16.32 1.26
CA LYS A 56 7.82 -15.75 2.29
C LYS A 56 7.46 -14.35 1.85
N ALA A 57 6.19 -14.13 1.57
CA ALA A 57 5.69 -12.78 1.37
C ALA A 57 6.09 -11.91 2.57
N ILE A 58 6.66 -10.74 2.30
CA ILE A 58 7.21 -9.87 3.35
C ILE A 58 6.09 -8.97 3.86
N VAL A 59 5.93 -8.87 5.19
CA VAL A 59 5.03 -7.93 5.83
C VAL A 59 5.44 -6.50 5.48
N ASP A 60 4.48 -5.67 5.10
CA ASP A 60 4.72 -4.28 4.70
C ASP A 60 5.47 -3.49 5.77
N GLN A 61 6.46 -2.69 5.35
CA GLN A 61 7.32 -1.91 6.26
C GLN A 61 6.57 -0.88 7.11
N TYR A 62 5.39 -0.47 6.68
CA TYR A 62 4.54 0.51 7.39
C TYR A 62 3.50 -0.15 8.31
N PHE A 63 3.51 -1.50 8.40
CA PHE A 63 2.71 -2.18 9.41
C PHE A 63 3.41 -2.07 10.77
N PRO A 64 2.73 -1.57 11.82
CA PRO A 64 3.28 -1.55 13.18
C PRO A 64 3.60 -2.98 13.65
N ASP A 65 4.66 -3.11 14.47
CA ASP A 65 5.05 -4.39 15.08
C ASP A 65 5.23 -5.56 14.08
N ARG A 66 5.57 -5.25 12.83
CA ARG A 66 5.71 -6.21 11.73
C ARG A 66 6.55 -7.45 12.05
N ASN A 67 7.46 -7.35 13.05
CA ASN A 67 8.33 -8.45 13.47
C ASN A 67 7.59 -9.52 14.29
N GLN A 68 6.35 -9.23 14.71
CA GLN A 68 5.48 -10.13 15.47
C GLN A 68 4.38 -10.72 14.60
N TYR A 69 4.44 -10.47 13.30
CA TYR A 69 3.42 -10.90 12.36
C TYR A 69 4.06 -11.55 11.13
N HIS A 70 3.35 -12.50 10.56
CA HIS A 70 3.64 -13.06 9.24
C HIS A 70 2.42 -12.95 8.34
N ILE A 71 2.63 -13.15 7.04
CA ILE A 71 1.52 -13.19 6.08
C ILE A 71 0.76 -14.51 6.28
N TYR A 72 -0.56 -14.41 6.43
CA TYR A 72 -1.43 -15.58 6.57
C TYR A 72 -1.35 -16.47 5.32
N PRO A 73 -1.11 -17.79 5.47
CA PRO A 73 -0.99 -18.71 4.35
C PRO A 73 -2.34 -18.94 3.65
N ASP A 74 -2.28 -19.21 2.35
CA ASP A 74 -3.43 -19.56 1.51
C ASP A 74 -3.44 -21.09 1.27
N ASP A 75 -3.64 -21.85 2.33
CA ASP A 75 -3.57 -23.32 2.29
C ASP A 75 -4.75 -23.94 1.51
N GLU A 76 -5.88 -23.24 1.46
CA GLU A 76 -7.08 -23.68 0.74
C GLU A 76 -7.06 -23.26 -0.74
N ASN A 77 -6.02 -22.53 -1.18
CA ASN A 77 -5.87 -22.00 -2.54
C ASN A 77 -7.04 -21.10 -2.98
N ASP A 78 -7.54 -20.31 -2.04
CA ASP A 78 -8.64 -19.36 -2.29
C ASP A 78 -8.21 -18.17 -3.16
N PHE A 79 -6.93 -17.82 -3.13
CA PHE A 79 -6.36 -16.67 -3.85
C PHE A 79 -5.25 -17.09 -4.82
N ASN A 80 -4.06 -17.45 -4.32
CA ASN A 80 -2.91 -17.80 -5.16
C ASN A 80 -2.21 -19.10 -4.73
N GLY A 81 -2.75 -19.79 -3.74
CA GLY A 81 -2.22 -21.04 -3.20
C GLY A 81 -0.91 -20.89 -2.41
N LYS A 82 -0.57 -19.67 -2.00
CA LYS A 82 0.65 -19.38 -1.22
C LYS A 82 0.36 -18.51 -0.02
N PHE A 83 -0.04 -17.26 -0.25
CA PHE A 83 -0.21 -16.26 0.79
C PHE A 83 -1.29 -15.24 0.42
N PHE A 84 -2.04 -14.79 1.41
CA PHE A 84 -2.97 -13.68 1.26
C PHE A 84 -2.23 -12.33 1.27
N SER A 85 -1.50 -12.04 0.20
CA SER A 85 -0.78 -10.80 -0.02
C SER A 85 -0.78 -10.43 -1.50
N CYS A 86 -1.11 -9.18 -1.81
CA CYS A 86 -1.00 -8.66 -3.17
C CYS A 86 -0.63 -7.18 -3.18
N THR A 87 0.05 -6.77 -4.24
CA THR A 87 0.30 -5.38 -4.56
C THR A 87 -0.38 -5.05 -5.89
N LEU A 88 -1.20 -4.02 -5.87
CA LEU A 88 -1.96 -3.56 -7.02
C LEU A 88 -1.47 -2.18 -7.44
N ASN A 89 -1.42 -1.92 -8.74
CA ASN A 89 -1.08 -0.63 -9.32
C ASN A 89 -2.18 -0.16 -10.28
N LYS A 90 -2.41 1.15 -10.29
CA LYS A 90 -3.25 1.82 -11.28
C LYS A 90 -2.50 3.02 -11.82
N SER A 91 -2.10 2.94 -13.10
CA SER A 91 -1.41 4.00 -13.82
C SER A 91 -2.37 4.68 -14.79
N ASP A 92 -2.39 6.00 -14.75
CA ASP A 92 -3.07 6.85 -15.72
C ASP A 92 -2.01 7.84 -16.25
N LEU A 93 -1.49 7.54 -17.44
CA LEU A 93 -0.40 8.28 -18.05
C LEU A 93 -0.84 9.69 -18.45
N ASP A 94 -2.08 9.85 -18.90
CA ASP A 94 -2.60 11.12 -19.38
C ASP A 94 -2.72 12.15 -18.27
N ASN A 95 -3.05 11.69 -17.06
CA ASN A 95 -3.22 12.53 -15.87
C ASN A 95 -2.02 12.46 -14.90
N ASN A 96 -0.90 11.84 -15.30
CA ASN A 96 0.26 11.60 -14.44
C ASN A 96 -0.12 11.06 -13.05
N ASN A 97 -1.05 10.13 -13.04
CA ASN A 97 -1.62 9.55 -11.83
C ASN A 97 -1.22 8.09 -11.71
N ASN A 98 -0.26 7.79 -10.82
CA ASN A 98 0.22 6.45 -10.57
C ASN A 98 -0.02 6.10 -9.10
N LYS A 99 -0.96 5.18 -8.87
CA LYS A 99 -1.43 4.79 -7.53
C LYS A 99 -1.09 3.34 -7.24
N PHE A 100 -0.76 3.07 -5.99
CA PHE A 100 -0.61 1.70 -5.50
C PHE A 100 -1.69 1.37 -4.47
N TYR A 101 -1.95 0.09 -4.31
CA TYR A 101 -2.80 -0.46 -3.27
C TYR A 101 -2.25 -1.82 -2.83
N ILE A 102 -1.91 -1.96 -1.56
CA ILE A 102 -1.39 -3.20 -0.96
C ILE A 102 -2.47 -3.78 -0.07
N ILE A 103 -2.69 -5.08 -0.15
CA ILE A 103 -3.60 -5.81 0.71
C ILE A 103 -2.83 -7.00 1.28
N GLN A 104 -2.83 -7.13 2.60
CA GLN A 104 -2.19 -8.25 3.30
C GLN A 104 -3.10 -8.74 4.42
N LEU A 105 -3.27 -10.04 4.53
CA LEU A 105 -3.85 -10.68 5.70
C LEU A 105 -2.69 -11.18 6.56
N LEU A 106 -2.61 -10.68 7.79
CA LEU A 106 -1.48 -10.89 8.70
C LEU A 106 -1.94 -11.69 9.91
N GLU A 107 -1.11 -12.61 10.36
CA GLU A 107 -1.31 -13.40 11.57
C GLU A 107 -0.24 -13.04 12.61
N ASN A 108 -0.67 -12.84 13.84
CA ASN A 108 0.22 -12.58 14.97
C ASN A 108 0.86 -13.88 15.43
N ASP A 109 2.20 -13.87 15.59
CA ASP A 109 2.98 -15.05 15.97
C ASP A 109 2.72 -15.55 17.40
N SER A 110 2.12 -14.70 18.26
CA SER A 110 1.94 -15.00 19.69
C SER A 110 0.56 -15.56 20.01
N ASP A 111 -0.50 -15.03 19.38
CA ASP A 111 -1.89 -15.35 19.73
C ASP A 111 -2.74 -15.78 18.54
N ASN A 112 -2.14 -15.90 17.34
CA ASN A 112 -2.78 -16.24 16.08
C ASN A 112 -3.95 -15.31 15.70
N SER A 113 -3.99 -14.10 16.25
CA SER A 113 -4.98 -13.12 15.86
C SER A 113 -4.72 -12.59 14.44
N LEU A 114 -5.80 -12.39 13.67
CA LEU A 114 -5.69 -11.95 12.29
C LEU A 114 -6.02 -10.47 12.14
N VAL A 115 -5.24 -9.82 11.29
CA VAL A 115 -5.41 -8.41 10.90
C VAL A 115 -5.39 -8.30 9.39
N LEU A 116 -6.45 -7.73 8.83
CA LEU A 116 -6.46 -7.30 7.43
C LEU A 116 -5.82 -5.92 7.36
N PHE A 117 -4.63 -5.86 6.78
CA PHE A 117 -3.89 -4.62 6.55
C PHE A 117 -4.05 -4.16 5.11
N THR A 118 -4.30 -2.88 4.92
CA THR A 118 -4.33 -2.27 3.59
C THR A 118 -3.56 -0.96 3.61
N ARG A 119 -2.78 -0.71 2.55
CA ARG A 119 -2.05 0.55 2.36
C ARG A 119 -2.19 1.03 0.92
N TRP A 120 -2.42 2.32 0.75
CA TRP A 120 -2.65 2.90 -0.58
C TRP A 120 -2.11 4.31 -0.66
N GLY A 121 -1.85 4.76 -1.88
CA GLY A 121 -1.35 6.09 -2.12
C GLY A 121 -0.82 6.27 -3.54
N ARG A 122 -0.15 7.41 -3.75
CA ARG A 122 0.61 7.65 -4.97
C ARG A 122 1.95 6.92 -4.89
N VAL A 123 2.42 6.37 -6.00
CA VAL A 123 3.74 5.74 -6.06
C VAL A 123 4.83 6.76 -5.70
N GLY A 124 5.76 6.36 -4.84
CA GLY A 124 6.86 7.21 -4.36
C GLY A 124 6.61 7.91 -3.02
N VAL A 125 5.41 7.74 -2.41
CA VAL A 125 5.12 8.27 -1.06
C VAL A 125 4.68 7.13 -0.12
N PRO A 126 4.78 7.31 1.21
CA PRO A 126 4.36 6.29 2.18
C PRO A 126 2.90 5.84 2.00
N GLY A 127 2.01 6.78 1.66
CA GLY A 127 0.58 6.54 1.54
C GLY A 127 -0.14 6.53 2.88
N GLN A 128 -1.41 6.13 2.82
CA GLN A 128 -2.27 5.91 3.99
C GLN A 128 -2.44 4.42 4.22
N HIS A 129 -2.76 4.02 5.44
CA HIS A 129 -3.03 2.63 5.76
C HIS A 129 -4.21 2.48 6.71
N GLU A 130 -4.80 1.30 6.68
CA GLU A 130 -5.88 0.88 7.57
C GLU A 130 -5.59 -0.53 8.08
N GLN A 131 -5.96 -0.78 9.33
CA GLN A 131 -5.86 -2.09 9.97
C GLN A 131 -7.24 -2.48 10.49
N LYS A 132 -7.61 -3.72 10.26
CA LYS A 132 -8.88 -4.26 10.72
C LYS A 132 -8.68 -5.66 11.31
N SER A 133 -8.98 -5.84 12.59
CA SER A 133 -9.02 -7.18 13.20
C SER A 133 -10.13 -8.01 12.56
N VAL A 134 -9.83 -9.23 12.23
CA VAL A 134 -10.73 -10.17 11.55
C VAL A 134 -10.56 -11.57 12.15
N ASP A 135 -11.50 -12.45 11.92
CA ASP A 135 -11.38 -13.86 12.26
C ASP A 135 -10.93 -14.70 11.05
N SER A 136 -10.53 -15.96 11.28
CA SER A 136 -10.02 -16.86 10.24
C SER A 136 -11.03 -17.14 9.12
N LYS A 137 -12.33 -17.04 9.39
CA LYS A 137 -13.38 -17.25 8.39
C LYS A 137 -13.68 -16.00 7.57
N SER A 138 -13.66 -14.84 8.22
CA SER A 138 -13.97 -13.55 7.55
C SER A 138 -12.75 -12.92 6.89
N GLY A 139 -11.55 -13.16 7.41
CA GLY A 139 -10.30 -12.59 6.89
C GLY A 139 -10.08 -12.84 5.39
N PRO A 140 -10.00 -14.12 4.95
CA PRO A 140 -9.86 -14.45 3.53
C PRO A 140 -10.96 -13.83 2.65
N ARG A 141 -12.21 -13.89 3.10
CA ARG A 141 -13.34 -13.32 2.36
C ARG A 141 -13.25 -11.80 2.19
N LEU A 142 -12.83 -11.09 3.23
CA LEU A 142 -12.64 -9.64 3.20
C LEU A 142 -11.45 -9.25 2.33
N PHE A 143 -10.35 -10.02 2.40
CA PHE A 143 -9.22 -9.85 1.49
C PHE A 143 -9.68 -9.98 0.03
N MET A 144 -10.34 -11.08 -0.32
CA MET A 144 -10.85 -11.33 -1.67
C MET A 144 -11.86 -10.29 -2.13
N LYS A 145 -12.70 -9.80 -1.23
CA LYS A 145 -13.62 -8.70 -1.55
C LYS A 145 -12.86 -7.43 -1.92
N LYS A 146 -11.91 -6.99 -1.08
CA LYS A 146 -11.09 -5.80 -1.38
C LYS A 146 -10.30 -5.96 -2.68
N TYR A 147 -9.70 -7.13 -2.91
CA TYR A 147 -8.98 -7.44 -4.15
C TYR A 147 -9.88 -7.26 -5.38
N ARG A 148 -11.06 -7.91 -5.38
CA ARG A 148 -12.02 -7.80 -6.51
C ARG A 148 -12.53 -6.38 -6.70
N ASP A 149 -12.81 -5.64 -5.64
CA ASP A 149 -13.28 -4.26 -5.72
C ASP A 149 -12.24 -3.36 -6.38
N LYS A 150 -10.96 -3.54 -6.03
CA LYS A 150 -9.86 -2.77 -6.62
C LYS A 150 -9.56 -3.17 -8.06
N THR A 151 -9.52 -4.46 -8.39
CA THR A 151 -9.30 -4.91 -9.77
C THR A 151 -10.43 -4.49 -10.70
N LYS A 152 -11.69 -4.53 -10.26
CA LYS A 152 -12.82 -3.94 -10.98
C LYS A 152 -12.69 -2.43 -11.16
N GLY A 153 -12.05 -1.74 -10.21
CA GLY A 153 -11.73 -0.32 -10.26
C GLY A 153 -10.55 0.05 -11.17
N GLY A 154 -10.00 -0.92 -11.93
CA GLY A 154 -8.92 -0.71 -12.89
C GLY A 154 -7.52 -0.82 -12.29
N TYR A 155 -7.38 -1.35 -11.08
CA TYR A 155 -6.06 -1.73 -10.56
C TYR A 155 -5.63 -3.08 -11.16
N GLN A 156 -4.35 -3.21 -11.44
CA GLN A 156 -3.72 -4.44 -11.93
C GLN A 156 -2.74 -4.95 -10.87
N GLU A 157 -2.70 -6.26 -10.70
CA GLU A 157 -1.72 -6.88 -9.82
C GLU A 157 -0.33 -6.79 -10.43
N ILE A 158 0.65 -6.48 -9.60
CA ILE A 158 2.06 -6.45 -9.96
C ILE A 158 2.83 -7.39 -9.04
N ASP A 159 3.63 -8.26 -9.65
CA ASP A 159 4.58 -9.09 -8.91
C ASP A 159 5.78 -8.23 -8.54
N ILE A 160 5.99 -8.04 -7.24
CA ILE A 160 7.21 -7.41 -6.73
C ILE A 160 8.18 -8.54 -6.39
N TYR A 161 9.13 -8.76 -7.30
CA TYR A 161 10.23 -9.70 -7.10
C TYR A 161 11.41 -9.03 -6.40
#